data_a09e571fddcc2e2b9fe7ab538eac8a98
#
_entry.id   a09e571fddcc2e2b9fe7ab538eac8a98
#
_cell.length_a   1.000
_cell.length_b   1.000
_cell.length_c   1.000
_cell.angle_alpha   90.00
_cell.angle_beta   90.00
_cell.angle_gamma   90.00
#
_symmetry.space_group_name_H-M   'P 1'
#
loop_
_entity.id
_entity.type
_entity.pdbx_description
1 polymer ?
#
loop_
_entity_poly.entity_id
_entity_poly.type
_entity_poly.pdbx_seq_one_letter_code
_entity_poly.pdbx_strand_id
1 'polypeptide(L)'
;MTDREGSHDKRVRHFRQILLWPLQLMPIREGSQIQRHWEVLEQGGADHPWHEVADEFTGDHAKFQTRHYNEFVTFLPYVQRFLYGEARSQRKDARGEQAAASPMRVFRRDDIAAVRLTSRPGDAPLVLSIAHIDLYFFYDIDVVLLNVEVCADDIALYQAEDTLYRFGRAYPAGWDEQGEGLHCMHRVEWLGHDGAVLAFSDAEQREKFLAFVCRHRAPCIGAHWAFLLKPLVLDHAEEKGPIRYRQIEYYRMPLMGYLALDNPRALTRADFIRLGLVTAAGGDDTLPFSDRHVAGFEERYCFDRFWSDGIEALSTRYMCCGHALVVVGDAHSSFFTDKETGVLAQFRHQHFLLFLIGHFQKAALLMFASRLVNALMALEVGDPESVKRFKRAIRQNFEIFLRFTHRYWFHEVADRAQAKALFHLVAGHLGLDPLYAEVKERMYDMMEYLDSDSLRRQANTVVRLTVVTTFGMIGTITTGYFGMNILAADLLGADYAVGWKFAFFFAILASTIGLLIFTVARSKRLSDFLDALSDDRLSWRDKAVAFWRVWVGEDPIAGPRQDPRRS
;
A
#
# COMPACT_ATOMS: atom_id res chain seq x y z
N MET A 1 -6.33 32.35 -30.42
CA MET A 1 -7.72 32.65 -30.03
C MET A 1 -8.75 32.05 -31.00
N THR A 2 -8.31 31.40 -32.05
CA THR A 2 -9.15 30.92 -33.21
C THR A 2 -9.49 29.42 -33.17
N ASP A 3 -8.95 28.60 -32.22
CA ASP A 3 -9.10 27.12 -32.27
C ASP A 3 -10.21 26.56 -31.35
N ARG A 4 -11.02 27.44 -30.72
CA ARG A 4 -12.07 26.99 -29.78
C ARG A 4 -13.47 26.91 -30.40
N GLU A 5 -13.70 27.46 -31.62
CA GLU A 5 -15.04 27.61 -32.18
C GLU A 5 -15.69 26.26 -32.58
N GLY A 6 -14.91 25.25 -33.01
CA GLY A 6 -15.46 23.96 -33.41
C GLY A 6 -15.90 23.02 -32.28
N SER A 7 -15.41 23.28 -31.05
CA SER A 7 -15.76 22.48 -29.84
C SER A 7 -16.97 23.03 -29.08
N HIS A 8 -17.45 24.23 -29.39
CA HIS A 8 -18.58 24.86 -28.71
C HIS A 8 -19.94 24.16 -28.99
N ASP A 9 -20.05 23.38 -30.07
CA ASP A 9 -21.30 22.76 -30.47
C ASP A 9 -21.57 21.38 -29.81
N LYS A 10 -20.54 20.78 -29.14
CA LYS A 10 -20.67 19.50 -28.45
C LYS A 10 -21.01 19.73 -26.97
N ARG A 11 -22.26 19.49 -26.60
CA ARG A 11 -22.72 19.69 -25.22
C ARG A 11 -22.83 18.39 -24.46
N VAL A 12 -22.34 18.42 -23.21
CA VAL A 12 -22.50 17.38 -22.20
C VAL A 12 -23.67 17.79 -21.30
N ARG A 13 -24.81 17.12 -21.42
CA ARG A 13 -26.03 17.40 -20.65
C ARG A 13 -25.87 17.05 -19.18
N HIS A 14 -25.25 15.88 -18.92
CA HIS A 14 -24.95 15.45 -17.56
C HIS A 14 -23.51 15.01 -17.48
N PHE A 15 -22.75 15.71 -16.66
CA PHE A 15 -21.35 15.42 -16.36
C PHE A 15 -21.20 14.98 -14.92
N ARG A 16 -20.42 13.90 -14.71
CA ARG A 16 -19.96 13.51 -13.36
C ARG A 16 -18.50 13.11 -13.42
N GLN A 17 -17.79 13.44 -12.36
CA GLN A 17 -16.44 12.97 -12.12
C GLN A 17 -16.33 12.47 -10.70
N ILE A 18 -15.75 11.29 -10.55
CA ILE A 18 -15.34 10.72 -9.27
C ILE A 18 -13.83 10.71 -9.25
N LEU A 19 -13.23 11.35 -8.26
CA LEU A 19 -11.80 11.27 -7.97
C LEU A 19 -11.60 10.25 -6.85
N LEU A 20 -10.61 9.38 -7.01
CA LEU A 20 -10.26 8.39 -6.00
C LEU A 20 -8.76 8.52 -5.68
N TRP A 21 -8.42 8.95 -4.47
CA TRP A 21 -7.04 9.21 -4.10
C TRP A 21 -6.52 8.26 -3.02
N PRO A 22 -5.66 7.30 -3.37
CA PRO A 22 -5.04 6.39 -2.41
C PRO A 22 -3.94 7.08 -1.61
N LEU A 23 -4.01 6.97 -0.28
CA LEU A 23 -3.04 7.51 0.66
C LEU A 23 -2.59 6.42 1.64
N GLN A 24 -1.31 6.38 1.97
CA GLN A 24 -0.76 5.53 3.00
C GLN A 24 -0.88 6.22 4.36
N LEU A 25 -1.47 5.54 5.33
CA LEU A 25 -1.53 6.01 6.71
C LEU A 25 -0.28 5.60 7.48
N MET A 26 0.21 6.53 8.29
CA MET A 26 1.35 6.28 9.16
C MET A 26 0.87 5.69 10.50
N PRO A 27 1.68 4.85 11.18
CA PRO A 27 1.27 4.26 12.45
C PRO A 27 0.92 5.32 13.50
N ILE A 28 -0.21 5.14 14.18
CA ILE A 28 -0.64 5.97 15.33
C ILE A 28 -0.25 5.36 16.66
N ARG A 29 0.00 4.04 16.72
CA ARG A 29 0.43 3.32 17.92
C ARG A 29 1.67 2.49 17.59
N GLU A 30 2.78 2.77 18.27
CA GLU A 30 3.99 1.98 18.13
C GLU A 30 3.78 0.54 18.60
N GLY A 31 4.27 -0.43 17.82
CA GLY A 31 4.22 -1.86 18.15
C GLY A 31 2.88 -2.55 17.91
N SER A 32 1.82 -1.84 17.55
CA SER A 32 0.55 -2.45 17.13
C SER A 32 0.63 -2.89 15.67
N GLN A 33 0.20 -4.13 15.39
CA GLN A 33 0.12 -4.64 14.02
C GLN A 33 -1.07 -4.06 13.25
N ILE A 34 -2.18 -3.85 13.95
CA ILE A 34 -3.42 -3.32 13.40
C ILE A 34 -3.60 -1.90 13.92
N GLN A 35 -3.62 -0.95 12.99
CA GLN A 35 -3.86 0.46 13.27
C GLN A 35 -5.32 0.77 12.95
N ARG A 36 -6.05 1.30 13.94
CA ARG A 36 -7.46 1.65 13.76
C ARG A 36 -7.59 3.16 13.65
N HIS A 37 -7.15 3.70 12.51
CA HIS A 37 -7.12 5.14 12.28
C HIS A 37 -8.50 5.80 12.38
N TRP A 38 -9.58 5.10 12.00
CA TRP A 38 -10.95 5.60 12.10
C TRP A 38 -11.40 5.87 13.54
N GLU A 39 -10.88 5.12 14.54
CA GLU A 39 -11.20 5.38 15.95
C GLU A 39 -10.79 6.80 16.38
N VAL A 40 -9.78 7.38 15.74
CA VAL A 40 -9.35 8.75 16.00
C VAL A 40 -10.39 9.76 15.50
N LEU A 41 -11.02 9.48 14.35
CA LEU A 41 -12.12 10.29 13.84
C LEU A 41 -13.38 10.12 14.70
N GLU A 42 -13.70 8.91 15.12
CA GLU A 42 -14.84 8.66 16.04
C GLU A 42 -14.70 9.41 17.36
N GLN A 43 -13.49 9.43 17.93
CA GLN A 43 -13.20 10.08 19.21
C GLN A 43 -13.12 11.61 19.11
N GLY A 44 -12.79 12.17 17.93
CA GLY A 44 -12.67 13.61 17.70
C GLY A 44 -14.01 14.35 17.72
N GLY A 45 -15.12 13.67 17.55
CA GLY A 45 -16.48 14.24 17.66
C GLY A 45 -16.69 15.47 16.78
N ALA A 46 -16.96 16.63 17.39
CA ALA A 46 -17.25 17.89 16.69
C ALA A 46 -16.01 18.66 16.20
N ASP A 47 -14.81 18.19 16.50
CA ASP A 47 -13.55 18.87 16.15
C ASP A 47 -13.21 18.79 14.65
N HIS A 48 -13.93 17.97 13.88
CA HIS A 48 -13.76 17.81 12.44
C HIS A 48 -15.09 17.51 11.73
N PRO A 49 -15.18 17.78 10.41
CA PRO A 49 -16.42 17.65 9.65
C PRO A 49 -16.78 16.19 9.24
N TRP A 50 -15.94 15.20 9.58
CA TRP A 50 -16.15 13.81 9.19
C TRP A 50 -17.09 13.09 10.16
N HIS A 51 -18.09 12.38 9.62
CA HIS A 51 -18.96 11.47 10.37
C HIS A 51 -19.02 10.11 9.66
N GLU A 52 -19.19 9.04 10.43
CA GLU A 52 -19.30 7.71 9.86
C GLU A 52 -20.65 7.56 9.12
N VAL A 53 -20.57 6.99 7.92
CA VAL A 53 -21.76 6.66 7.13
C VAL A 53 -22.44 5.43 7.74
N ALA A 54 -23.72 5.55 8.05
CA ALA A 54 -24.50 4.45 8.58
C ALA A 54 -24.58 3.28 7.58
N ASP A 55 -24.53 2.06 8.12
CA ASP A 55 -24.74 0.84 7.35
C ASP A 55 -26.13 0.84 6.71
N GLU A 56 -26.19 0.71 5.39
CA GLU A 56 -27.43 0.65 4.62
C GLU A 56 -28.17 -0.69 4.83
N PHE A 57 -27.48 -1.73 5.32
CA PHE A 57 -28.02 -3.05 5.62
C PHE A 57 -28.61 -3.10 7.04
N THR A 58 -29.66 -2.33 7.29
CA THR A 58 -30.27 -2.17 8.62
C THR A 58 -31.18 -3.32 9.04
N GLY A 59 -31.48 -4.27 8.14
CA GLY A 59 -32.52 -5.31 8.34
C GLY A 59 -33.94 -4.82 8.10
N ASP A 60 -34.13 -3.53 7.84
CA ASP A 60 -35.44 -2.95 7.47
C ASP A 60 -35.56 -2.93 5.93
N HIS A 61 -36.30 -3.89 5.38
CA HIS A 61 -36.48 -4.03 3.94
C HIS A 61 -37.23 -2.83 3.30
N ALA A 62 -37.95 -2.02 4.07
CA ALA A 62 -38.61 -0.82 3.54
C ALA A 62 -37.60 0.29 3.19
N LYS A 63 -36.42 0.27 3.81
CA LYS A 63 -35.31 1.20 3.53
C LYS A 63 -34.33 0.65 2.48
N PHE A 64 -34.41 -0.64 2.16
CA PHE A 64 -33.52 -1.31 1.23
C PHE A 64 -34.05 -1.20 -0.19
N GLN A 65 -33.48 -0.30 -1.00
CA GLN A 65 -33.94 0.01 -2.34
C GLN A 65 -33.46 -1.04 -3.36
N THR A 66 -34.14 -1.11 -4.50
CA THR A 66 -33.78 -2.02 -5.62
C THR A 66 -32.33 -1.83 -6.08
N ARG A 67 -31.80 -0.61 -6.05
CA ARG A 67 -30.40 -0.32 -6.38
C ARG A 67 -29.42 -1.05 -5.48
N HIS A 68 -29.66 -1.07 -4.15
CA HIS A 68 -28.80 -1.77 -3.19
C HIS A 68 -28.81 -3.28 -3.43
N TYR A 69 -29.98 -3.83 -3.76
CA TYR A 69 -30.09 -5.23 -4.14
C TYR A 69 -29.30 -5.54 -5.41
N ASN A 70 -29.43 -4.73 -6.46
CA ASN A 70 -28.70 -4.89 -7.71
C ASN A 70 -27.19 -4.76 -7.54
N GLU A 71 -26.74 -3.86 -6.69
CA GLU A 71 -25.34 -3.70 -6.32
C GLU A 71 -24.83 -4.96 -5.61
N PHE A 72 -25.53 -5.38 -4.56
CA PHE A 72 -25.17 -6.55 -3.76
C PHE A 72 -25.04 -7.83 -4.59
N VAL A 73 -26.05 -8.16 -5.42
CA VAL A 73 -26.05 -9.39 -6.23
C VAL A 73 -25.08 -9.36 -7.42
N THR A 74 -24.46 -8.23 -7.70
CA THR A 74 -23.46 -8.12 -8.77
C THR A 74 -22.15 -8.79 -8.35
N PHE A 75 -21.83 -8.77 -7.06
CA PHE A 75 -20.55 -9.24 -6.54
C PHE A 75 -20.63 -10.69 -6.07
N LEU A 76 -19.49 -11.38 -6.16
CA LEU A 76 -19.35 -12.73 -5.63
C LEU A 76 -19.38 -12.74 -4.09
N PRO A 77 -19.80 -13.83 -3.42
CA PRO A 77 -20.03 -13.86 -1.97
C PRO A 77 -18.86 -13.42 -1.11
N TYR A 78 -17.62 -13.70 -1.52
CA TYR A 78 -16.43 -13.28 -0.77
C TYR A 78 -16.14 -11.78 -0.94
N VAL A 79 -16.52 -11.18 -2.08
CA VAL A 79 -16.45 -9.74 -2.32
C VAL A 79 -17.56 -9.02 -1.57
N GLN A 80 -18.77 -9.60 -1.53
CA GLN A 80 -19.87 -9.07 -0.72
C GLN A 80 -19.47 -8.95 0.74
N ARG A 81 -18.78 -9.96 1.30
CA ARG A 81 -18.24 -9.91 2.67
C ARG A 81 -17.24 -8.78 2.89
N PHE A 82 -16.44 -8.50 1.88
CA PHE A 82 -15.50 -7.38 1.93
C PHE A 82 -16.21 -6.02 1.89
N LEU A 83 -17.20 -5.85 1.01
CA LEU A 83 -17.88 -4.57 0.82
C LEU A 83 -18.89 -4.26 1.93
N TYR A 84 -19.66 -5.27 2.34
CA TYR A 84 -20.85 -5.08 3.19
C TYR A 84 -20.75 -5.79 4.56
N GLY A 85 -19.67 -6.56 4.78
CA GLY A 85 -19.52 -7.35 5.99
C GLY A 85 -20.34 -8.64 5.98
N GLU A 86 -20.43 -9.28 7.14
CA GLU A 86 -21.26 -10.46 7.36
C GLU A 86 -22.55 -10.08 8.11
N ALA A 87 -23.65 -10.74 7.77
CA ALA A 87 -24.92 -10.55 8.48
C ALA A 87 -24.72 -10.75 9.99
N ARG A 88 -25.28 -9.87 10.80
CA ARG A 88 -25.27 -9.98 12.26
C ARG A 88 -25.87 -11.33 12.65
N SER A 89 -25.02 -12.31 12.91
CA SER A 89 -25.45 -13.58 13.47
C SER A 89 -26.08 -13.31 14.83
N GLN A 90 -27.28 -13.84 15.09
CA GLN A 90 -27.85 -13.85 16.44
C GLN A 90 -27.02 -14.72 17.42
N ARG A 91 -26.07 -15.50 16.92
CA ARG A 91 -25.08 -16.23 17.72
C ARG A 91 -23.95 -15.27 18.10
N LYS A 92 -23.88 -14.94 19.38
CA LYS A 92 -22.65 -14.40 19.97
C LYS A 92 -21.57 -15.45 19.83
N ASP A 93 -20.42 -15.09 19.26
CA ASP A 93 -19.27 -15.96 19.33
C ASP A 93 -18.87 -16.20 20.79
N ALA A 94 -18.03 -17.21 21.01
CA ALA A 94 -17.60 -17.65 22.36
C ALA A 94 -16.94 -16.53 23.20
N ARG A 95 -16.66 -15.35 22.59
CA ARG A 95 -16.12 -14.15 23.23
C ARG A 95 -17.15 -13.04 23.49
N GLY A 96 -18.40 -13.23 23.11
CA GLY A 96 -19.44 -12.23 23.29
C GLY A 96 -19.33 -11.00 22.37
N GLU A 97 -18.43 -11.02 21.39
CA GLU A 97 -18.29 -9.98 20.38
C GLU A 97 -19.40 -10.10 19.34
N GLN A 98 -20.01 -8.98 18.99
CA GLN A 98 -21.00 -8.94 17.90
C GLN A 98 -20.29 -9.24 16.59
N ALA A 99 -21.00 -9.96 15.69
CA ALA A 99 -20.51 -10.32 14.36
C ALA A 99 -19.80 -9.16 13.66
N ALA A 100 -18.69 -9.51 12.99
CA ALA A 100 -17.74 -8.57 12.45
C ALA A 100 -18.39 -7.46 11.61
N ALA A 101 -18.17 -6.22 12.02
CA ALA A 101 -18.44 -5.06 11.19
C ALA A 101 -17.76 -5.21 9.81
N SER A 102 -18.28 -4.53 8.80
CA SER A 102 -17.64 -4.47 7.48
C SER A 102 -16.14 -4.21 7.63
N PRO A 103 -15.26 -4.95 6.91
CA PRO A 103 -13.83 -4.65 6.90
C PRO A 103 -13.50 -3.29 6.29
N MET A 104 -14.49 -2.60 5.74
CA MET A 104 -14.38 -1.26 5.19
C MET A 104 -15.26 -0.29 6.01
N ARG A 105 -14.68 0.83 6.45
CA ARG A 105 -15.38 1.89 7.18
C ARG A 105 -15.37 3.16 6.34
N VAL A 106 -16.51 3.81 6.23
CA VAL A 106 -16.69 4.99 5.39
C VAL A 106 -17.04 6.20 6.25
N PHE A 107 -16.29 7.28 6.08
CA PHE A 107 -16.54 8.56 6.73
C PHE A 107 -16.85 9.60 5.68
N ARG A 108 -17.87 10.40 5.88
CA ARG A 108 -18.35 11.44 4.99
C ARG A 108 -18.22 12.82 5.61
N ARG A 109 -17.98 13.82 4.77
CA ARG A 109 -18.10 15.23 5.17
C ARG A 109 -19.13 15.93 4.30
N ASP A 110 -20.02 16.68 4.93
CA ASP A 110 -21.16 17.33 4.28
C ASP A 110 -21.10 18.87 4.35
N ASP A 111 -20.01 19.44 4.85
CA ASP A 111 -19.83 20.89 5.00
C ASP A 111 -19.56 21.63 3.67
N ILE A 112 -19.27 20.90 2.59
CA ILE A 112 -18.93 21.43 1.27
C ILE A 112 -20.06 21.13 0.29
N ALA A 113 -20.66 22.20 -0.28
CA ALA A 113 -21.76 22.08 -1.23
C ALA A 113 -21.31 22.03 -2.70
N ALA A 114 -20.24 22.78 -3.03
CA ALA A 114 -19.78 22.89 -4.41
C ALA A 114 -18.28 23.17 -4.50
N VAL A 115 -17.73 22.99 -5.69
CA VAL A 115 -16.39 23.42 -6.06
C VAL A 115 -16.45 24.36 -7.25
N ARG A 116 -15.75 25.49 -7.18
CA ARG A 116 -15.58 26.43 -8.28
C ARG A 116 -14.20 26.24 -8.89
N LEU A 117 -14.17 25.97 -10.19
CA LEU A 117 -12.98 25.66 -10.96
C LEU A 117 -12.73 26.74 -12.02
N THR A 118 -11.51 27.25 -12.08
CA THR A 118 -11.04 28.08 -13.19
C THR A 118 -9.87 27.36 -13.86
N SER A 119 -10.04 26.98 -15.13
CA SER A 119 -9.04 26.14 -15.83
C SER A 119 -7.77 26.91 -16.17
N ARG A 120 -7.91 28.16 -16.64
CA ARG A 120 -6.80 29.04 -17.02
C ARG A 120 -7.09 30.48 -16.61
N PRO A 121 -6.07 31.34 -16.51
CA PRO A 121 -6.28 32.77 -16.27
C PRO A 121 -7.22 33.38 -17.31
N GLY A 122 -8.27 34.06 -16.84
CA GLY A 122 -9.28 34.71 -17.69
C GLY A 122 -10.41 33.80 -18.21
N ASP A 123 -10.39 32.48 -17.95
CA ASP A 123 -11.53 31.62 -18.23
C ASP A 123 -12.68 31.89 -17.25
N ALA A 124 -13.90 31.73 -17.71
CA ALA A 124 -15.08 31.82 -16.84
C ALA A 124 -15.04 30.60 -15.84
N PRO A 125 -15.32 30.85 -14.56
CA PRO A 125 -15.33 29.79 -13.57
C PRO A 125 -16.49 28.83 -13.83
N LEU A 126 -16.21 27.52 -13.71
CA LEU A 126 -17.18 26.43 -13.72
C LEU A 126 -17.50 26.02 -12.29
N VAL A 127 -18.78 25.97 -11.94
CA VAL A 127 -19.22 25.49 -10.61
C VAL A 127 -19.76 24.07 -10.75
N LEU A 128 -19.20 23.14 -9.97
CA LEU A 128 -19.63 21.75 -9.89
C LEU A 128 -20.24 21.50 -8.50
N SER A 129 -21.40 20.88 -8.45
CA SER A 129 -22.01 20.44 -7.20
C SER A 129 -21.28 19.22 -6.64
N ILE A 130 -21.11 19.17 -5.32
CA ILE A 130 -20.57 18.01 -4.62
C ILE A 130 -21.70 17.00 -4.38
N ALA A 131 -21.50 15.76 -4.82
CA ALA A 131 -22.39 14.67 -4.48
C ALA A 131 -21.92 13.92 -3.22
N HIS A 132 -20.63 13.61 -3.13
CA HIS A 132 -20.03 12.93 -1.99
C HIS A 132 -18.56 13.33 -1.83
N ILE A 133 -18.13 13.45 -0.56
CA ILE A 133 -16.71 13.49 -0.17
C ILE A 133 -16.55 12.46 0.95
N ASP A 134 -15.89 11.34 0.64
CA ASP A 134 -15.80 10.20 1.54
C ASP A 134 -14.35 9.76 1.76
N LEU A 135 -14.06 9.20 2.95
CA LEU A 135 -12.83 8.48 3.26
C LEU A 135 -13.17 7.01 3.51
N TYR A 136 -12.54 6.13 2.73
CA TYR A 136 -12.66 4.68 2.84
C TYR A 136 -11.46 4.13 3.60
N PHE A 137 -11.67 3.66 4.84
CA PHE A 137 -10.67 2.97 5.65
C PHE A 137 -10.85 1.46 5.53
N PHE A 138 -9.75 0.73 5.56
CA PHE A 138 -9.74 -0.73 5.46
C PHE A 138 -9.16 -1.34 6.72
N TYR A 139 -9.81 -2.40 7.22
CA TYR A 139 -9.32 -3.13 8.38
C TYR A 139 -8.04 -3.87 8.02
N ASP A 140 -7.04 -3.88 8.90
CA ASP A 140 -5.72 -4.50 8.71
C ASP A 140 -4.79 -3.86 7.66
N ILE A 141 -5.23 -2.89 6.88
CA ILE A 141 -4.43 -2.27 5.81
C ILE A 141 -4.35 -0.76 6.04
N ASP A 142 -3.13 -0.24 6.21
CA ASP A 142 -2.92 1.19 6.46
C ASP A 142 -2.95 2.01 5.16
N VAL A 143 -4.08 1.91 4.47
CA VAL A 143 -4.43 2.67 3.28
C VAL A 143 -5.79 3.32 3.53
N VAL A 144 -5.95 4.56 3.10
CA VAL A 144 -7.23 5.26 3.01
C VAL A 144 -7.41 5.76 1.59
N LEU A 145 -8.64 5.66 1.08
CA LEU A 145 -9.00 6.22 -0.21
C LEU A 145 -9.90 7.43 0.01
N LEU A 146 -9.46 8.61 -0.45
CA LEU A 146 -10.33 9.77 -0.55
C LEU A 146 -11.14 9.68 -1.83
N ASN A 147 -12.46 9.75 -1.71
CA ASN A 147 -13.41 9.84 -2.81
C ASN A 147 -14.00 11.24 -2.87
N VAL A 148 -14.02 11.86 -4.04
CA VAL A 148 -14.69 13.14 -4.30
C VAL A 148 -15.54 13.00 -5.55
N GLU A 149 -16.87 13.00 -5.40
CA GLU A 149 -17.81 12.95 -6.51
C GLU A 149 -18.38 14.35 -6.78
N VAL A 150 -18.16 14.85 -8.00
CA VAL A 150 -18.66 16.14 -8.48
C VAL A 150 -19.56 15.97 -9.70
N CYS A 151 -20.50 16.89 -9.89
CA CYS A 151 -21.39 16.87 -11.05
C CYS A 151 -21.74 18.28 -11.53
N ALA A 152 -22.03 18.37 -12.83
CA ALA A 152 -22.58 19.57 -13.48
C ALA A 152 -23.49 19.17 -14.62
N ASP A 153 -24.40 20.04 -14.98
CA ASP A 153 -25.28 19.90 -16.12
C ASP A 153 -24.98 20.96 -17.17
N ASP A 154 -25.26 20.67 -18.45
CA ASP A 154 -25.17 21.57 -19.58
C ASP A 154 -23.80 22.27 -19.77
N ILE A 155 -22.71 21.54 -19.67
CA ILE A 155 -21.36 22.05 -19.91
C ILE A 155 -20.88 21.73 -21.32
N ALA A 156 -19.93 22.52 -21.84
CA ALA A 156 -19.27 22.23 -23.11
C ALA A 156 -18.30 21.03 -22.96
N LEU A 157 -18.11 20.27 -24.04
CA LEU A 157 -17.19 19.12 -24.03
C LEU A 157 -15.78 19.50 -23.58
N TYR A 158 -15.24 20.64 -24.05
CA TYR A 158 -13.90 21.09 -23.66
C TYR A 158 -13.80 21.40 -22.15
N GLN A 159 -14.88 21.85 -21.50
CA GLN A 159 -14.92 22.06 -20.05
C GLN A 159 -14.90 20.73 -19.30
N ALA A 160 -15.61 19.71 -19.81
CA ALA A 160 -15.57 18.35 -19.27
C ALA A 160 -14.16 17.75 -19.40
N GLU A 161 -13.53 17.84 -20.59
CA GLU A 161 -12.17 17.37 -20.84
C GLU A 161 -11.14 18.08 -19.94
N ASP A 162 -11.18 19.42 -19.85
CA ASP A 162 -10.29 20.19 -18.98
C ASP A 162 -10.50 19.84 -17.50
N THR A 163 -11.75 19.60 -17.08
CA THR A 163 -12.06 19.19 -15.71
C THR A 163 -11.48 17.81 -15.44
N LEU A 164 -11.71 16.82 -16.29
CA LEU A 164 -11.12 15.48 -16.17
C LEU A 164 -9.58 15.55 -16.13
N TYR A 165 -8.97 16.39 -16.97
CA TYR A 165 -7.53 16.47 -17.11
C TYR A 165 -6.84 17.22 -15.97
N ARG A 166 -7.39 18.36 -15.49
CA ARG A 166 -6.73 19.30 -14.58
C ARG A 166 -7.19 19.17 -13.14
N PHE A 167 -8.46 18.89 -12.91
CA PHE A 167 -8.98 18.70 -11.57
C PHE A 167 -8.53 17.31 -11.04
N GLY A 168 -8.12 17.20 -9.79
CA GLY A 168 -7.54 15.98 -9.25
C GLY A 168 -6.02 15.89 -9.39
N ARG A 169 -5.35 17.04 -9.49
CA ARG A 169 -3.90 17.13 -9.36
C ARG A 169 -3.54 17.49 -7.92
N ALA A 170 -2.75 16.65 -7.27
CA ALA A 170 -2.36 16.87 -5.88
C ALA A 170 -1.44 18.09 -5.72
N TYR A 171 -0.66 18.40 -6.76
CA TYR A 171 0.26 19.52 -6.85
C TYR A 171 0.60 19.83 -8.31
N PRO A 172 1.16 21.02 -8.64
CA PRO A 172 1.58 21.34 -10.00
C PRO A 172 2.72 20.44 -10.48
N ALA A 173 2.69 20.06 -11.76
CA ALA A 173 3.80 19.30 -12.38
C ALA A 173 5.05 20.17 -12.62
N GLY A 174 4.89 21.46 -12.62
CA GLY A 174 5.90 22.49 -12.84
C GLY A 174 5.22 23.85 -12.98
N TRP A 175 5.96 24.84 -13.45
CA TRP A 175 5.44 26.19 -13.71
C TRP A 175 5.91 26.67 -15.08
N ASP A 176 5.07 27.45 -15.74
CA ASP A 176 5.43 28.14 -16.99
C ASP A 176 6.23 29.43 -16.72
N GLU A 177 6.52 30.18 -17.79
CA GLU A 177 7.26 31.44 -17.70
C GLU A 177 6.49 32.54 -16.97
N GLN A 178 5.17 32.44 -16.92
CA GLN A 178 4.28 33.36 -16.21
C GLN A 178 4.11 32.99 -14.72
N GLY A 179 4.63 31.84 -14.30
CA GLY A 179 4.52 31.33 -12.94
C GLY A 179 3.24 30.53 -12.68
N GLU A 180 2.46 30.23 -13.72
CA GLU A 180 1.25 29.41 -13.60
C GLU A 180 1.59 27.91 -13.46
N GLY A 181 0.83 27.22 -12.60
CA GLY A 181 1.03 25.79 -12.36
C GLY A 181 0.66 24.94 -13.58
N LEU A 182 1.58 24.11 -14.04
CA LEU A 182 1.37 23.22 -15.18
C LEU A 182 0.45 22.04 -14.82
N HIS A 183 -0.45 21.71 -15.73
CA HIS A 183 -1.36 20.56 -15.69
C HIS A 183 -2.41 20.57 -14.57
N CYS A 184 -2.45 21.54 -13.71
CA CYS A 184 -3.50 21.74 -12.70
C CYS A 184 -4.48 22.84 -13.11
N MET A 185 -5.56 22.99 -12.34
CA MET A 185 -6.45 24.15 -12.46
C MET A 185 -5.70 25.41 -12.04
N HIS A 186 -5.95 26.54 -12.72
CA HIS A 186 -5.48 27.84 -12.29
C HIS A 186 -6.01 28.14 -10.87
N ARG A 187 -7.33 27.92 -10.63
CA ARG A 187 -7.92 28.14 -9.32
C ARG A 187 -8.98 27.08 -9.01
N VAL A 188 -8.94 26.56 -7.78
CA VAL A 188 -9.94 25.66 -7.19
C VAL A 188 -10.41 26.29 -5.91
N GLU A 189 -11.72 26.42 -5.72
CA GLU A 189 -12.32 26.97 -4.49
C GLU A 189 -13.41 26.02 -3.98
N TRP A 190 -13.28 25.57 -2.74
CA TRP A 190 -14.32 24.80 -2.06
C TRP A 190 -15.33 25.75 -1.45
N LEU A 191 -16.62 25.53 -1.74
CA LEU A 191 -17.72 26.40 -1.32
C LEU A 191 -18.60 25.67 -0.29
N GLY A 192 -18.90 26.36 0.80
CA GLY A 192 -19.89 25.94 1.78
C GLY A 192 -21.33 26.05 1.27
N HIS A 193 -22.28 25.58 2.06
CA HIS A 193 -23.72 25.67 1.75
C HIS A 193 -24.25 27.12 1.67
N ASP A 194 -23.57 28.05 2.31
CA ASP A 194 -23.84 29.50 2.24
C ASP A 194 -23.16 30.20 1.05
N GLY A 195 -22.41 29.42 0.23
CA GLY A 195 -21.63 29.94 -0.89
C GLY A 195 -20.31 30.61 -0.49
N ALA A 196 -19.94 30.60 0.80
CA ALA A 196 -18.65 31.09 1.25
C ALA A 196 -17.50 30.21 0.78
N VAL A 197 -16.36 30.82 0.46
CA VAL A 197 -15.15 30.11 0.12
C VAL A 197 -14.50 29.58 1.40
N LEU A 198 -14.47 28.25 1.55
CA LEU A 198 -13.87 27.57 2.69
C LEU A 198 -12.36 27.39 2.55
N ALA A 199 -11.89 27.08 1.34
CA ALA A 199 -10.48 26.96 1.00
C ALA A 199 -10.28 27.13 -0.50
N PHE A 200 -9.06 27.45 -0.90
CA PHE A 200 -8.69 27.62 -2.31
C PHE A 200 -7.29 27.05 -2.60
N SER A 201 -7.03 26.85 -3.90
CA SER A 201 -5.73 26.35 -4.38
C SER A 201 -4.64 27.42 -4.25
N ASP A 202 -3.41 26.94 -4.17
CA ASP A 202 -2.19 27.74 -4.02
C ASP A 202 -1.11 27.34 -5.05
N ALA A 203 -1.54 26.87 -6.22
CA ALA A 203 -0.66 26.34 -7.26
C ALA A 203 0.36 27.39 -7.80
N GLU A 204 0.04 28.67 -7.70
CA GLU A 204 0.89 29.82 -8.05
C GLU A 204 2.06 30.03 -7.06
N GLN A 205 2.00 29.47 -5.85
CA GLN A 205 3.03 29.65 -4.82
C GLN A 205 4.24 28.75 -5.05
N ARG A 206 4.92 28.88 -6.18
CA ARG A 206 6.05 28.05 -6.61
C ARG A 206 7.09 27.82 -5.52
N GLU A 207 7.50 28.86 -4.82
CA GLU A 207 8.55 28.81 -3.80
C GLU A 207 8.17 27.88 -2.62
N LYS A 208 6.89 27.85 -2.25
CA LYS A 208 6.38 26.96 -1.21
C LYS A 208 6.62 25.50 -1.58
N PHE A 209 6.25 25.10 -2.82
CA PHE A 209 6.40 23.72 -3.29
C PHE A 209 7.87 23.33 -3.42
N LEU A 210 8.71 24.22 -3.97
CA LEU A 210 10.14 23.96 -4.12
C LEU A 210 10.85 23.85 -2.77
N ALA A 211 10.57 24.75 -1.83
CA ALA A 211 11.16 24.72 -0.49
C ALA A 211 10.76 23.45 0.27
N PHE A 212 9.49 23.00 0.13
CA PHE A 212 9.03 21.80 0.77
C PHE A 212 9.77 20.55 0.25
N VAL A 213 9.87 20.40 -1.09
CA VAL A 213 10.59 19.28 -1.71
C VAL A 213 12.07 19.31 -1.33
N CYS A 214 12.71 20.47 -1.33
CA CYS A 214 14.10 20.65 -0.94
C CYS A 214 14.36 20.18 0.51
N ARG A 215 13.45 20.53 1.43
CA ARG A 215 13.59 20.20 2.86
C ARG A 215 13.24 18.74 3.15
N HIS A 216 12.16 18.22 2.58
CA HIS A 216 11.54 16.94 3.00
C HIS A 216 11.74 15.80 2.01
N ARG A 217 12.23 16.08 0.79
CA ARG A 217 12.33 15.10 -0.32
C ARG A 217 11.00 14.37 -0.58
N ALA A 218 9.91 15.09 -0.40
CA ALA A 218 8.54 14.64 -0.60
C ALA A 218 7.73 15.77 -1.26
N PRO A 219 6.71 15.46 -2.07
CA PRO A 219 5.89 16.50 -2.71
C PRO A 219 5.06 17.27 -1.67
N CYS A 220 4.92 18.59 -1.87
CA CYS A 220 3.97 19.41 -1.16
C CYS A 220 2.59 19.23 -1.80
N ILE A 221 1.55 19.06 -1.00
CA ILE A 221 0.18 18.93 -1.50
C ILE A 221 -0.48 20.30 -1.52
N GLY A 222 -1.27 20.57 -2.57
CA GLY A 222 -2.00 21.82 -2.70
C GLY A 222 -2.93 22.09 -1.51
N ALA A 223 -3.01 23.35 -1.09
CA ALA A 223 -3.73 23.75 0.12
C ALA A 223 -5.20 23.33 0.13
N HIS A 224 -5.87 23.37 -1.01
CA HIS A 224 -7.27 22.94 -1.15
C HIS A 224 -7.47 21.44 -0.90
N TRP A 225 -6.51 20.58 -1.26
CA TRP A 225 -6.54 19.14 -0.95
C TRP A 225 -6.18 18.86 0.51
N ALA A 226 -5.18 19.58 1.04
CA ALA A 226 -4.83 19.49 2.44
C ALA A 226 -5.99 19.87 3.36
N PHE A 227 -6.76 20.90 2.98
CA PHE A 227 -8.00 21.28 3.68
C PHE A 227 -9.05 20.17 3.67
N LEU A 228 -9.26 19.50 2.53
CA LEU A 228 -10.20 18.38 2.44
C LEU A 228 -9.86 17.27 3.42
N LEU A 229 -8.60 16.92 3.54
CA LEU A 229 -8.14 15.78 4.31
C LEU A 229 -8.12 16.02 5.83
N LYS A 230 -8.22 17.27 6.32
CA LYS A 230 -8.21 17.53 7.78
C LYS A 230 -9.24 16.66 8.52
N PRO A 231 -8.86 16.02 9.66
CA PRO A 231 -7.66 16.21 10.47
C PRO A 231 -6.45 15.32 10.08
N LEU A 232 -6.50 14.62 8.93
CA LEU A 232 -5.34 13.91 8.39
C LEU A 232 -4.34 14.96 7.86
N VAL A 233 -3.07 14.84 8.26
CA VAL A 233 -1.99 15.75 7.85
C VAL A 233 -0.87 15.01 7.13
N LEU A 234 -0.21 15.69 6.20
CA LEU A 234 0.94 15.13 5.48
C LEU A 234 2.08 14.80 6.48
N ASP A 235 2.67 13.62 6.35
CA ASP A 235 3.66 13.08 7.32
C ASP A 235 4.84 14.02 7.57
N HIS A 236 5.30 14.73 6.55
CA HIS A 236 6.41 15.67 6.65
C HIS A 236 5.99 17.12 6.96
N ALA A 237 4.69 17.41 7.08
CA ALA A 237 4.23 18.74 7.42
C ALA A 237 4.55 19.09 8.88
N GLU A 238 4.85 20.38 9.13
CA GLU A 238 5.04 20.90 10.49
C GLU A 238 3.71 20.98 11.26
N GLU A 239 2.60 20.94 10.54
CA GLU A 239 1.25 20.95 11.12
C GLU A 239 1.04 19.71 12.00
N LYS A 240 0.47 19.91 13.18
CA LYS A 240 0.12 18.84 14.10
C LYS A 240 -1.24 18.25 13.72
N GLY A 241 -1.32 16.93 13.59
CA GLY A 241 -2.56 16.21 13.35
C GLY A 241 -2.51 14.81 13.94
N PRO A 242 -3.67 14.25 14.32
CA PRO A 242 -3.73 12.95 14.97
C PRO A 242 -3.44 11.79 14.02
N ILE A 243 -3.68 11.95 12.73
CA ILE A 243 -3.41 10.95 11.70
C ILE A 243 -2.47 11.55 10.67
N ARG A 244 -1.37 10.87 10.41
CA ARG A 244 -0.41 11.26 9.38
C ARG A 244 -0.54 10.36 8.16
N TYR A 245 -0.37 10.94 6.96
CA TYR A 245 -0.42 10.21 5.71
C TYR A 245 0.73 10.55 4.79
N ARG A 246 1.03 9.62 3.88
CA ARG A 246 1.92 9.81 2.73
C ARG A 246 1.15 9.52 1.45
N GLN A 247 1.52 10.17 0.38
CA GLN A 247 1.03 9.85 -0.95
C GLN A 247 1.65 8.52 -1.42
N ILE A 248 0.82 7.59 -1.91
CA ILE A 248 1.27 6.30 -2.44
C ILE A 248 1.53 6.39 -3.93
N GLU A 249 0.59 6.97 -4.66
CA GLU A 249 0.62 7.11 -6.11
C GLU A 249 0.63 8.59 -6.49
N TYR A 250 0.90 8.82 -7.69
CA TYR A 250 0.90 10.01 -8.52
C TYR A 250 0.39 11.33 -7.94
N TYR A 251 0.92 12.42 -8.50
CA TYR A 251 0.33 13.75 -8.40
C TYR A 251 -1.06 13.84 -9.07
N ARG A 252 -1.43 12.85 -9.92
CA ARG A 252 -2.73 12.72 -10.60
C ARG A 252 -3.57 11.66 -9.90
N MET A 253 -4.72 12.08 -9.38
CA MET A 253 -5.67 11.18 -8.76
C MET A 253 -6.33 10.29 -9.81
N PRO A 254 -6.49 8.99 -9.57
CA PRO A 254 -7.37 8.14 -10.37
C PRO A 254 -8.78 8.73 -10.46
N LEU A 255 -9.43 8.55 -11.60
CA LEU A 255 -10.75 9.14 -11.81
C LEU A 255 -11.71 8.23 -12.60
N MET A 256 -13.00 8.45 -12.35
CA MET A 256 -14.06 7.98 -13.22
C MET A 256 -14.81 9.19 -13.82
N GLY A 257 -15.14 9.11 -15.11
CA GLY A 257 -15.89 10.13 -15.84
C GLY A 257 -17.19 9.58 -16.44
N TYR A 258 -18.30 10.30 -16.26
CA TYR A 258 -19.57 9.99 -16.91
C TYR A 258 -20.02 11.21 -17.72
N LEU A 259 -20.23 11.01 -19.02
CA LEU A 259 -20.63 12.05 -19.95
C LEU A 259 -21.88 11.62 -20.72
N ALA A 260 -23.01 12.24 -20.45
CA ALA A 260 -24.22 12.12 -21.24
C ALA A 260 -24.26 13.27 -22.24
N LEU A 261 -24.11 12.97 -23.52
CA LEU A 261 -24.10 13.96 -24.61
C LEU A 261 -25.43 13.99 -25.35
N ASP A 262 -25.77 15.12 -25.96
CA ASP A 262 -26.91 15.21 -26.87
C ASP A 262 -26.77 14.26 -28.08
N ASN A 263 -25.57 14.15 -28.61
CA ASN A 263 -25.24 13.20 -29.67
C ASN A 263 -23.81 12.66 -29.45
N PRO A 264 -23.66 11.48 -28.84
CA PRO A 264 -22.34 10.89 -28.63
C PRO A 264 -21.62 10.52 -29.94
N ARG A 265 -22.37 10.39 -31.04
CA ARG A 265 -21.80 10.10 -32.39
C ARG A 265 -21.21 11.32 -33.07
N ALA A 266 -21.46 12.52 -32.56
CA ALA A 266 -20.79 13.73 -33.01
C ALA A 266 -19.36 13.83 -32.50
N LEU A 267 -18.96 12.98 -31.55
CA LEU A 267 -17.58 12.90 -31.09
C LEU A 267 -16.69 12.31 -32.19
N THR A 268 -15.56 12.97 -32.41
CA THR A 268 -14.50 12.45 -33.26
C THR A 268 -13.70 11.35 -32.57
N ARG A 269 -12.94 10.58 -33.33
CA ARG A 269 -11.99 9.61 -32.73
C ARG A 269 -10.99 10.30 -31.79
N ALA A 270 -10.59 11.53 -32.14
CA ALA A 270 -9.70 12.31 -31.29
C ALA A 270 -10.33 12.68 -29.95
N ASP A 271 -11.61 13.04 -29.91
CA ASP A 271 -12.34 13.30 -28.66
C ASP A 271 -12.39 12.05 -27.77
N PHE A 272 -12.70 10.88 -28.34
CA PHE A 272 -12.68 9.63 -27.57
C PHE A 272 -11.30 9.30 -27.00
N ILE A 273 -10.23 9.55 -27.76
CA ILE A 273 -8.86 9.34 -27.30
C ILE A 273 -8.52 10.32 -26.16
N ARG A 274 -8.89 11.61 -26.29
CA ARG A 274 -8.70 12.60 -25.21
C ARG A 274 -9.45 12.22 -23.95
N LEU A 275 -10.69 11.80 -24.08
CA LEU A 275 -11.50 11.35 -22.94
C LEU A 275 -10.95 10.07 -22.33
N GLY A 276 -10.61 9.06 -23.12
CA GLY A 276 -10.16 7.76 -22.62
C GLY A 276 -8.76 7.78 -22.00
N LEU A 277 -7.85 8.60 -22.53
CA LEU A 277 -6.50 8.80 -21.98
C LEU A 277 -6.43 9.99 -21.01
N VAL A 278 -7.52 10.74 -20.91
CA VAL A 278 -7.64 11.94 -20.07
C VAL A 278 -6.48 12.91 -20.35
N THR A 279 -6.42 13.42 -21.56
CA THR A 279 -5.43 14.41 -22.00
C THR A 279 -6.03 15.80 -22.04
N ALA A 280 -5.22 16.81 -22.26
CA ALA A 280 -5.70 18.19 -22.37
C ALA A 280 -6.73 18.36 -23.49
N ALA A 281 -7.74 19.19 -23.25
CA ALA A 281 -8.72 19.57 -24.26
C ALA A 281 -8.04 20.19 -25.48
N GLY A 282 -8.55 19.88 -26.67
CA GLY A 282 -8.04 20.38 -27.96
C GLY A 282 -9.17 20.60 -28.95
N GLY A 283 -9.04 21.62 -29.82
CA GLY A 283 -10.04 21.94 -30.88
C GLY A 283 -9.92 21.12 -32.14
N ASP A 284 -8.78 20.49 -32.37
CA ASP A 284 -8.43 19.82 -33.63
C ASP A 284 -8.42 18.29 -33.49
N ASP A 285 -8.51 17.62 -34.64
CA ASP A 285 -8.25 16.17 -34.73
C ASP A 285 -6.76 15.79 -34.49
N THR A 286 -5.90 16.77 -34.25
CA THR A 286 -4.49 16.55 -33.93
C THR A 286 -4.32 16.04 -32.49
N LEU A 287 -3.60 14.93 -32.37
CA LEU A 287 -3.30 14.30 -31.10
C LEU A 287 -1.78 14.28 -30.87
N PRO A 288 -1.32 14.42 -29.62
CA PRO A 288 0.11 14.35 -29.28
C PRO A 288 0.63 12.89 -29.29
N PHE A 289 0.01 12.00 -30.05
CA PHE A 289 0.31 10.57 -30.08
C PHE A 289 0.69 10.12 -31.48
N SER A 290 1.52 9.09 -31.58
CA SER A 290 1.85 8.46 -32.86
C SER A 290 0.64 7.71 -33.44
N ASP A 291 0.57 7.62 -34.78
CA ASP A 291 -0.48 6.89 -35.49
C ASP A 291 -0.62 5.43 -34.99
N ARG A 292 0.47 4.79 -34.66
CA ARG A 292 0.46 3.43 -34.09
C ARG A 292 -0.24 3.37 -32.74
N HIS A 293 -0.04 4.38 -31.89
CA HIS A 293 -0.72 4.46 -30.60
C HIS A 293 -2.22 4.70 -30.77
N VAL A 294 -2.57 5.61 -31.66
CA VAL A 294 -3.96 5.92 -32.03
C VAL A 294 -4.66 4.69 -32.59
N ALA A 295 -4.02 3.94 -33.50
CA ALA A 295 -4.59 2.72 -34.09
C ALA A 295 -4.86 1.62 -33.03
N GLY A 296 -3.99 1.51 -31.99
CA GLY A 296 -4.19 0.54 -30.92
C GLY A 296 -5.12 1.01 -29.79
N PHE A 297 -5.69 2.21 -29.87
CA PHE A 297 -6.51 2.77 -28.80
C PHE A 297 -7.80 1.97 -28.56
N GLU A 298 -8.54 1.70 -29.64
CA GLU A 298 -9.84 1.00 -29.55
C GLU A 298 -9.69 -0.42 -29.04
N GLU A 299 -8.63 -1.12 -29.43
CA GLU A 299 -8.35 -2.47 -28.97
C GLU A 299 -7.99 -2.53 -27.46
N ARG A 300 -7.22 -1.55 -26.97
CA ARG A 300 -6.63 -1.62 -25.61
C ARG A 300 -7.40 -0.85 -24.56
N TYR A 301 -8.07 0.23 -24.94
CA TYR A 301 -8.69 1.16 -23.99
C TYR A 301 -10.20 1.19 -24.04
N CYS A 302 -10.84 0.63 -25.09
CA CYS A 302 -12.29 0.66 -25.26
C CYS A 302 -12.92 -0.69 -24.92
N PHE A 303 -14.08 -0.62 -24.24
CA PHE A 303 -14.99 -1.73 -24.07
C PHE A 303 -16.27 -1.42 -24.86
N ASP A 304 -16.31 -1.89 -26.12
CA ASP A 304 -17.30 -1.51 -27.12
C ASP A 304 -18.45 -2.50 -27.22
N ARG A 305 -18.78 -3.21 -26.14
CA ARG A 305 -19.92 -4.14 -26.12
C ARG A 305 -21.25 -3.47 -26.45
N PHE A 306 -21.39 -2.20 -26.10
CA PHE A 306 -22.61 -1.40 -26.29
C PHE A 306 -22.40 -0.19 -27.22
N TRP A 307 -21.34 -0.24 -28.00
CA TRP A 307 -20.99 0.77 -29.00
C TRP A 307 -20.85 0.12 -30.37
N SER A 308 -21.47 0.73 -31.40
CA SER A 308 -21.29 0.34 -32.80
C SER A 308 -21.54 1.54 -33.69
N ASP A 309 -20.65 1.81 -34.62
CA ASP A 309 -20.80 2.93 -35.57
C ASP A 309 -21.99 2.76 -36.53
N GLY A 310 -22.42 1.53 -36.79
CA GLY A 310 -23.53 1.21 -37.71
C GLY A 310 -24.90 1.01 -37.04
N ILE A 311 -24.98 0.96 -35.70
CA ILE A 311 -26.24 0.68 -34.97
C ILE A 311 -26.53 1.82 -33.98
N GLU A 312 -27.51 2.64 -34.29
CA GLU A 312 -27.86 3.84 -33.55
C GLU A 312 -28.20 3.54 -32.08
N ALA A 313 -28.88 2.42 -31.80
CA ALA A 313 -29.25 2.00 -30.45
C ALA A 313 -28.05 1.62 -29.56
N LEU A 314 -26.86 1.34 -30.16
CA LEU A 314 -25.63 1.03 -29.45
C LEU A 314 -24.77 2.29 -29.32
N SER A 315 -25.05 3.14 -28.34
CA SER A 315 -24.48 4.47 -28.18
C SER A 315 -23.69 4.65 -26.87
N THR A 316 -23.42 3.58 -26.14
CA THR A 316 -22.67 3.63 -24.85
C THR A 316 -21.26 3.06 -25.03
N ARG A 317 -20.24 3.87 -24.79
CA ARG A 317 -18.83 3.50 -24.87
C ARG A 317 -18.12 3.66 -23.53
N TYR A 318 -17.42 2.61 -23.11
CA TYR A 318 -16.55 2.64 -21.93
C TYR A 318 -15.10 2.70 -22.39
N MET A 319 -14.31 3.55 -21.76
CA MET A 319 -12.88 3.69 -22.02
C MET A 319 -12.12 3.61 -20.72
N CYS A 320 -11.04 2.83 -20.68
CA CYS A 320 -10.25 2.63 -19.48
C CYS A 320 -8.77 2.74 -19.79
N CYS A 321 -8.05 3.47 -18.96
CA CYS A 321 -6.58 3.48 -18.91
C CYS A 321 -6.12 3.24 -17.47
N GLY A 322 -4.81 3.23 -17.20
CA GLY A 322 -4.27 2.92 -15.86
C GLY A 322 -4.66 3.90 -14.74
N HIS A 323 -5.37 4.98 -15.02
CA HIS A 323 -5.78 5.97 -14.02
C HIS A 323 -7.19 6.52 -14.26
N ALA A 324 -7.88 6.08 -15.30
CA ALA A 324 -9.22 6.59 -15.61
C ALA A 324 -10.15 5.50 -16.14
N LEU A 325 -11.43 5.59 -15.79
CA LEU A 325 -12.54 4.85 -16.37
C LEU A 325 -13.60 5.87 -16.79
N VAL A 326 -13.77 6.06 -18.11
CA VAL A 326 -14.69 7.05 -18.65
C VAL A 326 -15.81 6.35 -19.41
N VAL A 327 -17.06 6.75 -19.17
CA VAL A 327 -18.23 6.27 -19.91
C VAL A 327 -18.90 7.44 -20.63
N VAL A 328 -19.18 7.24 -21.90
CA VAL A 328 -19.85 8.19 -22.78
C VAL A 328 -21.13 7.55 -23.31
N GLY A 329 -22.22 8.32 -23.35
CA GLY A 329 -23.47 7.84 -23.92
C GLY A 329 -24.46 8.95 -24.23
N ASP A 330 -25.64 8.54 -24.68
CA ASP A 330 -26.71 9.42 -25.15
C ASP A 330 -27.56 9.94 -23.97
N ALA A 331 -27.63 11.26 -23.82
CA ALA A 331 -28.45 11.92 -22.80
C ALA A 331 -29.97 11.70 -23.00
N HIS A 332 -30.41 11.40 -24.19
CA HIS A 332 -31.80 11.11 -24.50
C HIS A 332 -32.20 9.65 -24.21
N SER A 333 -31.23 8.78 -23.96
CA SER A 333 -31.51 7.42 -23.52
C SER A 333 -31.94 7.40 -22.05
N SER A 334 -33.21 7.03 -21.82
CA SER A 334 -33.74 6.88 -20.46
C SER A 334 -32.93 5.88 -19.64
N PHE A 335 -32.43 4.82 -20.24
CA PHE A 335 -31.59 3.83 -19.55
C PHE A 335 -30.20 4.38 -19.21
N PHE A 336 -29.62 5.23 -20.09
CA PHE A 336 -28.30 5.81 -19.83
C PHE A 336 -28.34 6.76 -18.62
N THR A 337 -29.40 7.57 -18.51
CA THR A 337 -29.55 8.62 -17.49
C THR A 337 -30.28 8.17 -16.21
N ASP A 338 -30.82 6.93 -16.20
CA ASP A 338 -31.55 6.41 -15.05
C ASP A 338 -30.65 6.25 -13.79
N LYS A 339 -31.11 6.84 -12.69
CA LYS A 339 -30.42 6.89 -11.39
C LYS A 339 -30.62 5.63 -10.54
N GLU A 340 -31.57 4.74 -10.89
CA GLU A 340 -31.92 3.57 -10.07
C GLU A 340 -31.37 2.25 -10.65
N THR A 341 -31.49 2.04 -11.95
CA THR A 341 -31.13 0.76 -12.59
C THR A 341 -30.28 0.90 -13.84
N GLY A 342 -30.18 2.11 -14.39
CA GLY A 342 -29.48 2.42 -15.64
C GLY A 342 -27.97 2.55 -15.50
N VAL A 343 -27.37 3.07 -16.56
CA VAL A 343 -25.92 3.23 -16.64
C VAL A 343 -25.40 4.22 -15.60
N LEU A 344 -26.15 5.29 -15.31
CA LEU A 344 -25.78 6.24 -14.27
C LEU A 344 -25.76 5.59 -12.88
N ALA A 345 -26.78 4.75 -12.56
CA ALA A 345 -26.79 4.00 -11.31
C ALA A 345 -25.61 3.02 -11.24
N GLN A 346 -25.37 2.27 -12.32
CA GLN A 346 -24.24 1.34 -12.40
C GLN A 346 -22.89 2.05 -12.23
N PHE A 347 -22.72 3.22 -12.86
CA PHE A 347 -21.50 4.02 -12.76
C PHE A 347 -21.21 4.44 -11.32
N ARG A 348 -22.21 4.95 -10.60
CA ARG A 348 -22.06 5.46 -9.23
C ARG A 348 -21.90 4.37 -8.17
N HIS A 349 -22.37 3.16 -8.44
CA HIS A 349 -22.39 2.05 -7.49
C HIS A 349 -21.49 0.90 -7.94
N GLN A 350 -21.96 0.08 -8.85
CA GLN A 350 -21.27 -1.16 -9.25
C GLN A 350 -19.90 -0.90 -9.85
N HIS A 351 -19.81 -0.01 -10.85
CA HIS A 351 -18.53 0.30 -11.52
C HIS A 351 -17.58 1.06 -10.59
N PHE A 352 -18.12 1.93 -9.73
CA PHE A 352 -17.33 2.60 -8.70
C PHE A 352 -16.67 1.59 -7.75
N LEU A 353 -17.41 0.58 -7.29
CA LEU A 353 -16.85 -0.44 -6.41
C LEU A 353 -15.79 -1.31 -7.11
N LEU A 354 -15.96 -1.62 -8.42
CA LEU A 354 -14.91 -2.29 -9.21
C LEU A 354 -13.63 -1.46 -9.25
N PHE A 355 -13.77 -0.16 -9.50
CA PHE A 355 -12.67 0.79 -9.59
C PHE A 355 -11.99 0.98 -8.21
N LEU A 356 -12.79 1.09 -7.15
CA LEU A 356 -12.31 1.18 -5.76
C LEU A 356 -11.51 -0.06 -5.36
N ILE A 357 -12.01 -1.28 -5.66
CA ILE A 357 -11.29 -2.54 -5.37
C ILE A 357 -9.96 -2.58 -6.09
N GLY A 358 -9.92 -2.26 -7.38
CA GLY A 358 -8.68 -2.26 -8.16
C GLY A 358 -7.64 -1.30 -7.61
N HIS A 359 -8.02 -0.06 -7.30
CA HIS A 359 -7.12 0.94 -6.73
C HIS A 359 -6.71 0.65 -5.29
N PHE A 360 -7.61 0.08 -4.48
CA PHE A 360 -7.28 -0.41 -3.14
C PHE A 360 -6.21 -1.52 -3.20
N GLN A 361 -6.39 -2.51 -4.09
CA GLN A 361 -5.43 -3.60 -4.27
C GLN A 361 -4.06 -3.06 -4.68
N LYS A 362 -4.02 -2.14 -5.65
CA LYS A 362 -2.77 -1.49 -6.07
C LYS A 362 -2.10 -0.72 -4.94
N ALA A 363 -2.86 0.11 -4.24
CA ALA A 363 -2.35 0.90 -3.13
C ALA A 363 -1.79 0.03 -2.00
N ALA A 364 -2.48 -1.07 -1.65
CA ALA A 364 -2.01 -2.03 -0.66
C ALA A 364 -0.68 -2.68 -1.09
N LEU A 365 -0.55 -3.10 -2.34
CA LEU A 365 0.69 -3.69 -2.87
C LEU A 365 1.85 -2.69 -2.84
N LEU A 366 1.63 -1.45 -3.25
CA LEU A 366 2.64 -0.38 -3.19
C LEU A 366 3.03 -0.04 -1.75
N MET A 367 2.08 -0.04 -0.82
CA MET A 367 2.34 0.12 0.61
C MET A 367 3.24 -1.01 1.13
N PHE A 368 2.97 -2.28 0.78
CA PHE A 368 3.82 -3.40 1.17
C PHE A 368 5.24 -3.27 0.61
N ALA A 369 5.37 -2.92 -0.68
CA ALA A 369 6.66 -2.68 -1.31
C ALA A 369 7.44 -1.57 -0.58
N SER A 370 6.78 -0.45 -0.26
CA SER A 370 7.38 0.67 0.48
C SER A 370 7.83 0.25 1.89
N ARG A 371 7.04 -0.54 2.61
CA ARG A 371 7.41 -1.05 3.95
C ARG A 371 8.61 -1.98 3.92
N LEU A 372 8.73 -2.83 2.89
CA LEU A 372 9.91 -3.68 2.70
C LEU A 372 11.17 -2.85 2.50
N VAL A 373 11.12 -1.85 1.62
CA VAL A 373 12.25 -0.94 1.38
C VAL A 373 12.63 -0.20 2.65
N ASN A 374 11.66 0.36 3.39
CA ASN A 374 11.93 1.09 4.63
C ASN A 374 12.56 0.18 5.70
N ALA A 375 12.10 -1.06 5.83
CA ALA A 375 12.67 -2.02 6.75
C ALA A 375 14.14 -2.34 6.39
N LEU A 376 14.43 -2.50 5.10
CA LEU A 376 15.77 -2.78 4.60
C LEU A 376 16.72 -1.57 4.78
N MET A 377 16.25 -0.35 4.49
CA MET A 377 17.05 0.87 4.67
C MET A 377 17.39 1.15 6.14
N ALA A 378 16.54 0.72 7.06
CA ALA A 378 16.78 0.84 8.51
C ALA A 378 17.69 -0.26 9.08
N LEU A 379 18.15 -1.22 8.25
CA LEU A 379 18.98 -2.33 8.68
C LEU A 379 20.45 -1.94 8.76
N GLU A 380 21.00 -1.94 9.96
CA GLU A 380 22.44 -1.89 10.24
C GLU A 380 22.92 -3.28 10.64
N VAL A 381 23.67 -3.94 9.76
CA VAL A 381 24.09 -5.35 9.93
C VAL A 381 24.97 -5.55 11.17
N GLY A 382 25.72 -4.52 11.57
CA GLY A 382 26.58 -4.53 12.76
C GLY A 382 25.87 -4.32 14.11
N ASP A 383 24.62 -3.81 14.09
CA ASP A 383 23.81 -3.56 15.30
C ASP A 383 22.80 -4.70 15.54
N PRO A 384 22.95 -5.49 16.61
CA PRO A 384 22.00 -6.59 16.93
C PRO A 384 20.55 -6.12 17.15
N GLU A 385 20.34 -4.90 17.68
CA GLU A 385 19.00 -4.38 17.90
C GLU A 385 18.36 -3.93 16.59
N SER A 386 19.12 -3.39 15.64
CA SER A 386 18.67 -3.08 14.29
C SER A 386 18.25 -4.36 13.56
N VAL A 387 19.05 -5.43 13.62
CA VAL A 387 18.71 -6.74 13.02
C VAL A 387 17.43 -7.31 13.65
N LYS A 388 17.23 -7.16 14.96
CA LYS A 388 16.02 -7.64 15.64
C LYS A 388 14.78 -6.85 15.22
N ARG A 389 14.89 -5.51 15.10
CA ARG A 389 13.82 -4.65 14.60
C ARG A 389 13.46 -5.01 13.17
N PHE A 390 14.45 -5.18 12.30
CA PHE A 390 14.26 -5.63 10.92
C PHE A 390 13.48 -6.94 10.85
N LYS A 391 13.90 -7.99 11.57
CA LYS A 391 13.21 -9.27 11.60
C LYS A 391 11.75 -9.16 12.04
N ARG A 392 11.48 -8.34 13.05
CA ARG A 392 10.13 -8.07 13.51
C ARG A 392 9.29 -7.38 12.43
N ALA A 393 9.85 -6.34 11.79
CA ALA A 393 9.16 -5.60 10.73
C ALA A 393 8.80 -6.51 9.54
N ILE A 394 9.72 -7.36 9.08
CA ILE A 394 9.47 -8.29 7.97
C ILE A 394 8.37 -9.30 8.34
N ARG A 395 8.43 -9.91 9.52
CA ARG A 395 7.38 -10.85 9.97
C ARG A 395 6.01 -10.18 10.06
N GLN A 396 5.94 -8.98 10.62
CA GLN A 396 4.69 -8.21 10.71
C GLN A 396 4.14 -7.89 9.30
N ASN A 397 4.99 -7.43 8.39
CA ASN A 397 4.59 -7.18 7.00
C ASN A 397 4.08 -8.44 6.31
N PHE A 398 4.74 -9.58 6.52
CA PHE A 398 4.33 -10.86 5.95
C PHE A 398 2.98 -11.33 6.49
N GLU A 399 2.72 -11.20 7.79
CA GLU A 399 1.43 -11.55 8.39
C GLU A 399 0.29 -10.69 7.84
N ILE A 400 0.50 -9.36 7.67
CA ILE A 400 -0.49 -8.47 7.09
C ILE A 400 -0.68 -8.80 5.60
N PHE A 401 0.39 -9.10 4.87
CA PHE A 401 0.32 -9.51 3.47
C PHE A 401 -0.46 -10.81 3.28
N LEU A 402 -0.30 -11.80 4.16
CA LEU A 402 -1.12 -13.02 4.15
C LEU A 402 -2.60 -12.71 4.36
N ARG A 403 -2.94 -11.84 5.32
CA ARG A 403 -4.32 -11.39 5.53
C ARG A 403 -4.88 -10.69 4.31
N PHE A 404 -4.09 -9.79 3.71
CA PHE A 404 -4.45 -9.12 2.46
C PHE A 404 -4.73 -10.12 1.34
N THR A 405 -3.82 -11.07 1.12
CA THR A 405 -3.96 -12.08 0.06
C THR A 405 -5.23 -12.92 0.22
N HIS A 406 -5.58 -13.31 1.45
CA HIS A 406 -6.74 -14.18 1.68
C HIS A 406 -8.07 -13.43 1.83
N ARG A 407 -8.06 -12.14 2.16
CA ARG A 407 -9.30 -11.37 2.41
C ARG A 407 -9.62 -10.38 1.30
N TYR A 408 -8.62 -9.82 0.61
CA TYR A 408 -8.75 -8.64 -0.22
C TYR A 408 -8.19 -8.80 -1.63
N TRP A 409 -7.46 -9.88 -1.89
CA TRP A 409 -6.93 -10.15 -3.22
C TRP A 409 -7.95 -10.97 -4.00
N PHE A 410 -8.66 -10.30 -4.90
CA PHE A 410 -9.70 -10.90 -5.74
C PHE A 410 -9.25 -10.88 -7.20
N HIS A 411 -9.21 -12.04 -7.84
CA HIS A 411 -9.06 -12.16 -9.30
C HIS A 411 -10.41 -12.03 -10.00
N GLU A 412 -11.44 -12.58 -9.40
CA GLU A 412 -12.81 -12.51 -9.88
C GLU A 412 -13.65 -11.75 -8.86
N VAL A 413 -14.34 -10.70 -9.28
CA VAL A 413 -15.12 -9.87 -8.36
C VAL A 413 -16.62 -10.00 -8.58
N ALA A 414 -17.02 -10.32 -9.81
CA ALA A 414 -18.41 -10.35 -10.24
C ALA A 414 -18.67 -11.51 -11.20
N ASP A 415 -19.90 -12.03 -11.17
CA ASP A 415 -20.34 -13.08 -12.11
C ASP A 415 -20.97 -12.48 -13.37
N ARG A 416 -21.51 -11.26 -13.29
CA ARG A 416 -22.07 -10.56 -14.46
C ARG A 416 -21.00 -10.23 -15.48
N ALA A 417 -21.20 -10.65 -16.73
CA ALA A 417 -20.21 -10.55 -17.80
C ALA A 417 -19.65 -9.14 -18.04
N GLN A 418 -20.47 -8.09 -17.91
CA GLN A 418 -20.02 -6.70 -18.03
C GLN A 418 -19.11 -6.29 -16.87
N ALA A 419 -19.55 -6.51 -15.65
CA ALA A 419 -18.78 -6.15 -14.46
C ALA A 419 -17.44 -6.90 -14.41
N LYS A 420 -17.45 -8.21 -14.74
CA LYS A 420 -16.25 -9.02 -14.88
C LYS A 420 -15.29 -8.46 -15.92
N ALA A 421 -15.78 -8.17 -17.13
CA ALA A 421 -14.94 -7.65 -18.20
C ALA A 421 -14.37 -6.25 -17.88
N LEU A 422 -15.16 -5.36 -17.28
CA LEU A 422 -14.69 -4.04 -16.84
C LEU A 422 -13.64 -4.16 -15.73
N PHE A 423 -13.83 -5.07 -14.78
CA PHE A 423 -12.81 -5.28 -13.73
C PHE A 423 -11.49 -5.79 -14.32
N HIS A 424 -11.52 -6.76 -15.22
CA HIS A 424 -10.31 -7.26 -15.89
C HIS A 424 -9.61 -6.18 -16.71
N LEU A 425 -10.37 -5.29 -17.35
CA LEU A 425 -9.81 -4.15 -18.07
C LEU A 425 -9.10 -3.19 -17.10
N VAL A 426 -9.75 -2.81 -16.00
CA VAL A 426 -9.16 -1.97 -14.95
C VAL A 426 -7.92 -2.64 -14.35
N ALA A 427 -8.04 -3.89 -13.91
CA ALA A 427 -6.95 -4.65 -13.28
C ALA A 427 -5.73 -4.80 -14.21
N GLY A 428 -5.98 -5.09 -15.50
CA GLY A 428 -4.96 -5.20 -16.53
C GLY A 428 -4.20 -3.88 -16.74
N HIS A 429 -4.91 -2.75 -16.85
CA HIS A 429 -4.28 -1.43 -16.99
C HIS A 429 -3.57 -0.94 -15.73
N LEU A 430 -4.03 -1.36 -14.55
CA LEU A 430 -3.34 -1.08 -13.29
C LEU A 430 -2.11 -1.96 -13.08
N GLY A 431 -1.96 -3.04 -13.87
CA GLY A 431 -0.86 -3.98 -13.74
C GLY A 431 -0.90 -4.75 -12.42
N LEU A 432 -2.08 -5.15 -11.94
CA LEU A 432 -2.25 -5.73 -10.60
C LEU A 432 -1.53 -7.07 -10.46
N ASP A 433 -1.69 -7.99 -11.42
CA ASP A 433 -1.10 -9.32 -11.34
C ASP A 433 0.44 -9.31 -11.34
N PRO A 434 1.13 -8.57 -12.25
CA PRO A 434 2.59 -8.48 -12.19
C PRO A 434 3.09 -7.81 -10.92
N LEU A 435 2.41 -6.75 -10.43
CA LEU A 435 2.77 -6.10 -9.19
C LEU A 435 2.59 -7.03 -7.97
N TYR A 436 1.50 -7.81 -7.95
CA TYR A 436 1.27 -8.80 -6.90
C TYR A 436 2.36 -9.88 -6.92
N ALA A 437 2.70 -10.41 -8.10
CA ALA A 437 3.74 -11.42 -8.25
C ALA A 437 5.09 -10.90 -7.74
N GLU A 438 5.47 -9.67 -8.10
CA GLU A 438 6.70 -9.02 -7.66
C GLU A 438 6.75 -8.83 -6.13
N VAL A 439 5.69 -8.28 -5.53
CA VAL A 439 5.62 -8.06 -4.08
C VAL A 439 5.64 -9.39 -3.33
N LYS A 440 4.91 -10.39 -3.83
CA LYS A 440 4.88 -11.74 -3.27
C LYS A 440 6.26 -12.37 -3.28
N GLU A 441 6.98 -12.36 -4.40
CA GLU A 441 8.32 -12.90 -4.54
C GLU A 441 9.28 -12.24 -3.53
N ARG A 442 9.32 -10.91 -3.48
CA ARG A 442 10.14 -10.17 -2.52
C ARG A 442 9.83 -10.52 -1.06
N MET A 443 8.54 -10.69 -0.73
CA MET A 443 8.12 -11.11 0.62
C MET A 443 8.61 -12.50 0.96
N TYR A 444 8.50 -13.45 0.04
CA TYR A 444 8.96 -14.83 0.25
C TYR A 444 10.49 -14.90 0.35
N ASP A 445 11.23 -14.20 -0.49
CA ASP A 445 12.70 -14.14 -0.43
C ASP A 445 13.18 -13.61 0.94
N MET A 446 12.53 -12.55 1.45
CA MET A 446 12.86 -12.02 2.78
C MET A 446 12.54 -13.00 3.91
N MET A 447 11.45 -13.75 3.81
CA MET A 447 11.10 -14.78 4.80
C MET A 447 12.05 -15.97 4.73
N GLU A 448 12.40 -16.45 3.54
CA GLU A 448 13.38 -17.52 3.36
C GLU A 448 14.75 -17.14 3.92
N TYR A 449 15.19 -15.91 3.67
CA TYR A 449 16.42 -15.38 4.28
C TYR A 449 16.36 -15.43 5.82
N LEU A 450 15.25 -15.00 6.43
CA LEU A 450 15.08 -15.02 7.89
C LEU A 450 15.06 -16.45 8.45
N ASP A 451 14.42 -17.39 7.75
CA ASP A 451 14.35 -18.79 8.16
C ASP A 451 15.69 -19.47 8.04
N SER A 452 16.42 -19.23 6.94
CA SER A 452 17.78 -19.72 6.76
C SER A 452 18.74 -19.23 7.86
N ASP A 453 18.68 -17.93 8.22
CA ASP A 453 19.47 -17.39 9.34
C ASP A 453 19.08 -18.00 10.70
N SER A 454 17.80 -18.29 10.90
CA SER A 454 17.32 -18.95 12.13
C SER A 454 17.81 -20.40 12.24
N LEU A 455 17.76 -21.15 11.14
CA LEU A 455 18.28 -22.52 11.06
C LEU A 455 19.79 -22.57 11.31
N ARG A 456 20.55 -21.65 10.70
CA ARG A 456 21.99 -21.54 10.94
C ARG A 456 22.32 -21.26 12.40
N ARG A 457 21.55 -20.38 13.07
CA ARG A 457 21.73 -20.12 14.52
C ARG A 457 21.39 -21.33 15.38
N GLN A 458 20.33 -22.07 15.02
CA GLN A 458 19.98 -23.31 15.71
C GLN A 458 21.07 -24.37 15.55
N ALA A 459 21.59 -24.56 14.33
CA ALA A 459 22.71 -25.46 14.06
C ALA A 459 23.93 -25.10 14.93
N ASN A 460 24.33 -23.82 14.96
CA ASN A 460 25.44 -23.36 15.78
C ASN A 460 25.18 -23.57 17.29
N THR A 461 23.92 -23.47 17.74
CA THR A 461 23.57 -23.74 19.14
C THR A 461 23.67 -25.22 19.46
N VAL A 462 23.23 -26.10 18.55
CA VAL A 462 23.37 -27.57 18.71
C VAL A 462 24.84 -27.95 18.73
N VAL A 463 25.67 -27.41 17.84
CA VAL A 463 27.13 -27.67 17.84
C VAL A 463 27.75 -27.25 19.17
N ARG A 464 27.41 -26.05 19.69
CA ARG A 464 27.90 -25.59 21.01
C ARG A 464 27.47 -26.51 22.13
N LEU A 465 26.20 -26.95 22.13
CA LEU A 465 25.69 -27.87 23.13
C LEU A 465 26.43 -29.21 23.06
N THR A 466 26.65 -29.73 21.85
CA THR A 466 27.40 -30.99 21.63
C THR A 466 28.82 -30.86 22.16
N VAL A 467 29.50 -29.74 21.88
CA VAL A 467 30.85 -29.50 22.42
C VAL A 467 30.83 -29.51 23.96
N VAL A 468 29.93 -28.75 24.58
CA VAL A 468 29.84 -28.67 26.04
C VAL A 468 29.52 -30.02 26.68
N THR A 469 28.57 -30.79 26.07
CA THR A 469 28.20 -32.12 26.60
C THR A 469 29.33 -33.15 26.43
N THR A 470 30.06 -33.12 25.31
CA THR A 470 31.21 -34.01 25.07
C THR A 470 32.30 -33.76 26.12
N PHE A 471 32.66 -32.48 26.37
CA PHE A 471 33.67 -32.19 27.41
C PHE A 471 33.15 -32.45 28.83
N GLY A 472 31.86 -32.19 29.09
CA GLY A 472 31.23 -32.56 30.34
C GLY A 472 31.28 -34.07 30.60
N MET A 473 31.03 -34.89 29.56
CA MET A 473 31.10 -36.35 29.64
C MET A 473 32.53 -36.84 29.90
N ILE A 474 33.53 -36.23 29.23
CA ILE A 474 34.95 -36.53 29.48
C ILE A 474 35.29 -36.21 30.94
N GLY A 475 34.85 -35.05 31.43
CA GLY A 475 35.03 -34.69 32.83
C GLY A 475 34.41 -35.68 33.81
N THR A 476 33.16 -36.12 33.54
CA THR A 476 32.44 -37.09 34.36
C THR A 476 33.12 -38.45 34.37
N ILE A 477 33.57 -38.96 33.22
CA ILE A 477 34.30 -40.20 33.08
C ILE A 477 35.63 -40.14 33.87
N THR A 478 36.36 -39.01 33.70
CA THR A 478 37.63 -38.79 34.38
C THR A 478 37.47 -38.76 35.91
N THR A 479 36.49 -37.98 36.42
CA THR A 479 36.19 -37.91 37.85
C THR A 479 35.64 -39.25 38.39
N GLY A 480 34.83 -39.97 37.62
CA GLY A 480 34.34 -41.28 37.95
C GLY A 480 35.47 -42.30 38.07
N TYR A 481 36.43 -42.30 37.15
CA TYR A 481 37.61 -43.17 37.19
C TYR A 481 38.47 -42.89 38.44
N PHE A 482 38.69 -41.64 38.78
CA PHE A 482 39.41 -41.29 40.02
C PHE A 482 38.60 -41.60 41.29
N GLY A 483 37.27 -41.59 41.23
CA GLY A 483 36.37 -41.94 42.33
C GLY A 483 36.31 -43.45 42.64
N MET A 484 36.74 -44.32 41.72
CA MET A 484 36.69 -45.78 41.87
C MET A 484 37.78 -46.39 42.78
N ASN A 485 38.45 -45.60 43.62
CA ASN A 485 39.49 -46.05 44.58
C ASN A 485 40.71 -46.78 44.01
N ILE A 486 40.82 -46.93 42.69
CA ILE A 486 41.88 -47.65 42.02
C ILE A 486 43.23 -46.96 42.20
N LEU A 487 43.23 -45.63 42.25
CA LEU A 487 44.45 -44.81 42.44
C LEU A 487 44.82 -44.61 43.92
N ALA A 488 43.91 -44.83 44.86
CA ALA A 488 44.13 -44.52 46.27
C ALA A 488 44.97 -45.55 47.00
N ALA A 489 45.06 -46.80 46.49
CA ALA A 489 45.77 -47.89 47.16
C ALA A 489 47.23 -48.04 46.73
N ASP A 490 47.54 -47.82 45.45
CA ASP A 490 48.87 -48.18 44.92
C ASP A 490 49.81 -47.00 44.60
N LEU A 491 49.29 -45.78 44.33
CA LEU A 491 50.11 -44.62 43.95
C LEU A 491 50.41 -43.64 45.08
N LEU A 492 49.61 -43.63 46.12
CA LEU A 492 49.80 -42.80 47.30
C LEU A 492 49.94 -43.72 48.51
N GLY A 493 51.16 -44.18 48.78
CA GLY A 493 51.46 -45.09 49.89
C GLY A 493 50.72 -44.79 51.17
N ALA A 494 50.60 -45.80 52.09
CA ALA A 494 49.75 -45.79 53.28
C ALA A 494 50.06 -44.65 54.31
N ASP A 495 51.14 -43.90 54.11
CA ASP A 495 51.62 -42.90 55.03
C ASP A 495 51.24 -41.43 54.76
N TYR A 496 50.44 -41.17 53.68
CA TYR A 496 49.99 -39.78 53.42
C TYR A 496 48.83 -39.37 54.36
N ALA A 497 49.00 -38.27 55.04
CA ALA A 497 47.97 -37.70 55.90
C ALA A 497 46.66 -37.45 55.13
N VAL A 498 45.51 -37.76 55.74
CA VAL A 498 44.17 -37.64 55.18
C VAL A 498 43.95 -36.27 54.48
N GLY A 499 44.56 -35.21 54.92
CA GLY A 499 44.50 -33.88 54.37
C GLY A 499 45.06 -33.77 52.94
N TRP A 500 46.10 -34.51 52.58
CA TRP A 500 46.66 -34.53 51.21
C TRP A 500 45.75 -35.23 50.20
N LYS A 501 45.00 -36.25 50.60
CA LYS A 501 44.03 -36.94 49.78
C LYS A 501 42.85 -36.00 49.41
N PHE A 502 42.37 -35.25 50.37
CA PHE A 502 41.37 -34.19 50.12
C PHE A 502 41.90 -33.06 49.27
N ALA A 503 43.12 -32.56 49.49
CA ALA A 503 43.75 -31.55 48.69
C ALA A 503 43.87 -31.97 47.21
N PHE A 504 44.26 -33.21 46.93
CA PHE A 504 44.34 -33.78 45.58
C PHE A 504 42.97 -33.92 44.93
N PHE A 505 41.94 -34.38 45.67
CA PHE A 505 40.58 -34.44 45.21
C PHE A 505 40.03 -33.06 44.80
N PHE A 506 40.21 -32.06 45.68
CA PHE A 506 39.76 -30.69 45.39
C PHE A 506 40.56 -30.04 44.27
N ALA A 507 41.81 -30.34 44.07
CA ALA A 507 42.61 -29.87 42.95
C ALA A 507 42.11 -30.43 41.58
N ILE A 508 41.76 -31.72 41.56
CA ILE A 508 41.18 -32.33 40.34
C ILE A 508 39.80 -31.77 40.05
N LEU A 509 38.95 -31.63 41.10
CA LEU A 509 37.61 -31.07 40.97
C LEU A 509 37.69 -29.61 40.48
N ALA A 510 38.55 -28.80 41.05
CA ALA A 510 38.76 -27.40 40.63
C ALA A 510 39.31 -27.33 39.21
N SER A 511 40.22 -28.22 38.80
CA SER A 511 40.72 -28.31 37.44
C SER A 511 39.62 -28.70 36.43
N THR A 512 38.75 -29.66 36.80
CA THR A 512 37.63 -30.06 35.95
C THR A 512 36.59 -28.96 35.81
N ILE A 513 36.25 -28.29 36.90
CA ILE A 513 35.33 -27.13 36.89
C ILE A 513 35.95 -25.98 36.07
N GLY A 514 37.23 -25.69 36.26
CA GLY A 514 37.95 -24.69 35.49
C GLY A 514 37.97 -25.00 33.99
N LEU A 515 38.18 -26.26 33.60
CA LEU A 515 38.12 -26.71 32.23
C LEU A 515 36.71 -26.58 31.65
N LEU A 516 35.69 -26.88 32.45
CA LEU A 516 34.30 -26.76 32.03
C LEU A 516 33.91 -25.29 31.80
N ILE A 517 34.26 -24.40 32.72
CA ILE A 517 34.06 -22.95 32.56
C ILE A 517 34.83 -22.41 31.35
N PHE A 518 36.08 -22.83 31.18
CA PHE A 518 36.88 -22.46 30.02
C PHE A 518 36.25 -22.92 28.72
N THR A 519 35.74 -24.16 28.67
CA THR A 519 35.07 -24.71 27.48
C THR A 519 33.79 -23.93 27.13
N VAL A 520 32.98 -23.60 28.15
CA VAL A 520 31.77 -22.79 27.94
C VAL A 520 32.14 -21.39 27.46
N ALA A 521 33.12 -20.73 28.06
CA ALA A 521 33.58 -19.39 27.67
C ALA A 521 34.17 -19.35 26.26
N ARG A 522 34.80 -20.44 25.83
CA ARG A 522 35.40 -20.56 24.48
C ARG A 522 34.53 -21.33 23.47
N SER A 523 33.33 -21.73 23.83
CA SER A 523 32.40 -22.56 23.02
C SER A 523 32.21 -22.01 21.59
N LYS A 524 32.16 -20.68 21.40
CA LYS A 524 32.04 -20.06 20.09
C LYS A 524 33.27 -20.37 19.20
N ARG A 525 34.47 -20.15 19.73
CA ARG A 525 35.72 -20.37 19.00
C ARG A 525 35.96 -21.85 18.69
N LEU A 526 35.54 -22.72 19.60
CA LEU A 526 35.59 -24.16 19.42
C LEU A 526 34.60 -24.63 18.35
N SER A 527 33.42 -24.02 18.27
CA SER A 527 32.47 -24.24 17.19
C SER A 527 33.05 -23.79 15.83
N ASP A 528 33.67 -22.60 15.77
CA ASP A 528 34.30 -22.08 14.54
C ASP A 528 35.46 -23.00 14.08
N PHE A 529 36.20 -23.59 15.03
CA PHE A 529 37.21 -24.59 14.73
C PHE A 529 36.63 -25.91 14.20
N LEU A 530 35.53 -26.42 14.77
CA LEU A 530 34.85 -27.61 14.29
C LEU A 530 34.26 -27.42 12.92
N ASP A 531 33.72 -26.24 12.64
CA ASP A 531 33.24 -25.85 11.31
C ASP A 531 34.40 -25.85 10.30
N ALA A 532 35.57 -25.29 10.68
CA ALA A 532 36.77 -25.32 9.85
C ALA A 532 37.33 -26.76 9.65
N LEU A 533 37.22 -27.62 10.65
CA LEU A 533 37.66 -29.02 10.57
C LEU A 533 36.79 -29.85 9.60
N SER A 534 35.47 -29.57 9.58
CA SER A 534 34.51 -30.22 8.70
C SER A 534 34.47 -29.67 7.28
N ASP A 535 35.12 -28.52 7.01
CA ASP A 535 35.23 -27.96 5.67
C ASP A 535 36.34 -28.64 4.88
N ASP A 536 35.96 -29.48 3.92
CA ASP A 536 36.89 -30.22 3.04
C ASP A 536 37.68 -29.29 2.08
N ARG A 537 37.34 -28.01 1.98
CA ARG A 537 38.02 -27.02 1.13
C ARG A 537 39.23 -26.39 1.82
N LEU A 538 39.37 -26.55 3.14
CA LEU A 538 40.45 -25.96 3.91
C LEU A 538 41.66 -26.88 3.98
N SER A 539 42.87 -26.33 3.78
CA SER A 539 44.10 -27.11 3.90
C SER A 539 44.40 -27.50 5.37
N TRP A 540 45.21 -28.52 5.58
CA TRP A 540 45.64 -28.94 6.93
C TRP A 540 46.33 -27.83 7.70
N ARG A 541 46.97 -26.91 7.00
CA ARG A 541 47.62 -25.73 7.62
C ARG A 541 46.57 -24.73 8.13
N ASP A 542 45.50 -24.51 7.38
CA ASP A 542 44.44 -23.60 7.77
C ASP A 542 43.65 -24.18 8.96
N LYS A 543 43.45 -25.50 8.97
CA LYS A 543 42.84 -26.21 10.11
C LYS A 543 43.70 -26.15 11.38
N ALA A 544 45.05 -26.22 11.24
CA ALA A 544 45.97 -26.03 12.35
C ALA A 544 45.98 -24.60 12.89
N VAL A 545 45.86 -23.62 11.99
CA VAL A 545 45.73 -22.20 12.36
C VAL A 545 44.40 -21.93 13.07
N ALA A 546 43.30 -22.53 12.62
CA ALA A 546 42.00 -22.45 13.29
C ALA A 546 42.07 -23.06 14.71
N PHE A 547 42.76 -24.18 14.89
CA PHE A 547 42.99 -24.77 16.23
C PHE A 547 43.79 -23.81 17.13
N TRP A 548 44.88 -23.23 16.62
CA TRP A 548 45.69 -22.29 17.38
C TRP A 548 44.92 -21.05 17.82
N ARG A 549 44.01 -20.54 16.98
CA ARG A 549 43.16 -19.40 17.28
C ARG A 549 42.18 -19.65 18.44
N VAL A 550 41.78 -20.88 18.70
CA VAL A 550 40.98 -21.22 19.88
C VAL A 550 41.71 -20.83 21.16
N TRP A 551 43.02 -20.94 21.19
CA TRP A 551 43.85 -20.75 22.38
C TRP A 551 44.42 -19.32 22.52
N VAL A 552 44.84 -18.69 21.45
CA VAL A 552 45.62 -17.43 21.47
C VAL A 552 44.76 -16.15 21.47
N GLY A 553 43.51 -16.22 21.11
CA GLY A 553 42.57 -15.12 21.39
C GLY A 553 42.59 -13.92 20.45
N GLU A 554 43.13 -14.01 19.23
CA GLU A 554 43.05 -12.96 18.23
C GLU A 554 41.66 -12.96 17.56
N ASP A 555 41.04 -11.77 17.49
CA ASP A 555 39.76 -11.57 16.76
C ASP A 555 39.97 -11.83 15.26
N PRO A 556 38.92 -12.33 14.55
CA PRO A 556 39.03 -12.58 13.12
C PRO A 556 39.36 -11.26 12.39
N ILE A 557 40.47 -11.24 11.74
CA ILE A 557 40.94 -10.14 10.88
C ILE A 557 39.83 -9.85 9.88
N ALA A 558 39.43 -8.57 9.80
CA ALA A 558 38.58 -8.03 8.74
C ALA A 558 38.97 -8.63 7.40
N GLY A 559 37.98 -9.04 6.61
CA GLY A 559 38.15 -9.65 5.29
C GLY A 559 39.10 -8.87 4.39
N PRO A 560 39.59 -9.46 3.31
CA PRO A 560 40.64 -8.89 2.48
C PRO A 560 40.21 -7.50 2.02
N ARG A 561 41.06 -6.50 2.34
CA ARG A 561 40.98 -5.14 1.80
C ARG A 561 40.89 -5.27 0.29
N GLN A 562 39.78 -4.94 -0.32
CA GLN A 562 39.73 -4.68 -1.74
C GLN A 562 40.68 -3.54 -2.05
N ASP A 563 41.66 -3.84 -2.86
CA ASP A 563 42.63 -2.88 -3.42
C ASP A 563 41.85 -1.88 -4.31
N PRO A 564 41.89 -0.57 -4.04
CA PRO A 564 41.15 0.42 -4.82
C PRO A 564 41.82 0.74 -6.17
N ARG A 565 42.71 -0.11 -6.68
CA ARG A 565 43.40 0.08 -7.97
C ARG A 565 43.17 -1.10 -8.91
N ARG A 566 41.94 -1.29 -9.34
CA ARG A 566 41.66 -1.81 -10.69
C ARG A 566 40.31 -1.28 -11.13
N SER A 567 40.40 -0.29 -12.00
CA SER A 567 39.46 0.41 -12.90
C SER A 567 38.03 -0.08 -12.97
#